data_6610dc7e1b5168d4817335ef12afa542
#
_entry.id   6610dc7e1b5168d4817335ef12afa542
#
_cell.length_a   1.000
_cell.length_b   1.000
_cell.length_c   1.000
_cell.angle_alpha   90.00
_cell.angle_beta   90.00
_cell.angle_gamma   90.00
#
_symmetry.space_group_name_H-M   'P 1'
#
loop_
_entity.id
_entity.type
_entity.pdbx_description
1 polymer ?
#
loop_
_entity_poly.entity_id
_entity_poly.type
_entity_poly.pdbx_seq_one_letter_code
_entity_poly.pdbx_strand_id
1 'polypeptide(L)'
;MEHLYPPVNPRAAGYFSVTDGYRLYYELIGNPKGIPVVFLHGGPGAGFSKTDRRFFNPKKFNVLLFDQRGANRSKPFASTKNNTTQKVIDDTRSITHHFFGDRKILLFGGSWGSTLALAYALVYPKYILGMLLRGVWLLNSEDNVDYFGGGTRQQYPDVWERFIKNVPPVKRKNWATIVAFFESKFRSKRVAERRRFSSEWSRFEISMLKVKYDLAEIEKLSRENRIISLAALEAHYVGNLGFMPDNYLIENAHRLSGIPTTIVHGRHDKICRPINAWRIHKAIKGSKLVFVNSAHSAHDEQMERQLREEMDIFASKLGPE
;
A
#
# COMPACT_ATOMS: atom_id res chain seq x y z
N MET A 1 -20.06 -4.65 16.76
CA MET A 1 -20.80 -4.03 15.63
C MET A 1 -19.90 -4.08 14.40
N GLU A 2 -20.41 -4.42 13.23
CA GLU A 2 -19.62 -4.37 11.99
C GLU A 2 -19.30 -2.92 11.64
N HIS A 3 -18.01 -2.62 11.55
CA HIS A 3 -17.52 -1.26 11.25
C HIS A 3 -17.45 -0.96 9.75
N LEU A 4 -17.52 -1.98 8.92
CA LEU A 4 -17.48 -1.91 7.47
C LEU A 4 -18.88 -2.13 6.86
N TYR A 5 -19.05 -1.73 5.61
CA TYR A 5 -20.27 -2.04 4.86
C TYR A 5 -20.43 -3.56 4.68
N PRO A 6 -21.66 -4.05 4.45
CA PRO A 6 -21.90 -5.46 4.10
C PRO A 6 -21.02 -5.92 2.92
N PRO A 7 -20.76 -7.22 2.79
CA PRO A 7 -20.03 -7.76 1.65
C PRO A 7 -20.63 -7.34 0.31
N VAL A 8 -19.81 -6.86 -0.61
CA VAL A 8 -20.21 -6.39 -1.95
C VAL A 8 -19.55 -7.27 -3.00
N ASN A 9 -20.37 -7.81 -3.91
CA ASN A 9 -19.87 -8.51 -5.07
C ASN A 9 -19.46 -7.53 -6.17
N PRO A 10 -18.41 -7.82 -6.95
CA PRO A 10 -18.05 -7.01 -8.09
C PRO A 10 -19.15 -7.10 -9.17
N ARG A 11 -19.47 -5.97 -9.78
CA ARG A 11 -20.35 -5.89 -10.97
C ARG A 11 -19.60 -6.23 -12.26
N ALA A 12 -18.27 -6.10 -12.23
CA ALA A 12 -17.37 -6.54 -13.28
C ALA A 12 -16.00 -6.89 -12.68
N ALA A 13 -15.36 -7.92 -13.24
CA ALA A 13 -14.00 -8.32 -12.90
C ALA A 13 -13.32 -8.88 -14.13
N GLY A 14 -11.99 -8.72 -14.23
CA GLY A 14 -11.26 -9.21 -15.38
C GLY A 14 -9.79 -8.79 -15.35
N TYR A 15 -9.19 -8.76 -16.53
CA TYR A 15 -7.82 -8.34 -16.73
C TYR A 15 -7.76 -7.17 -17.71
N PHE A 16 -7.02 -6.12 -17.32
CA PHE A 16 -6.73 -4.97 -18.16
C PHE A 16 -5.28 -5.03 -18.62
N SER A 17 -5.03 -5.03 -19.92
CA SER A 17 -3.68 -5.07 -20.50
C SER A 17 -3.03 -3.69 -20.45
N VAL A 18 -1.79 -3.65 -19.97
CA VAL A 18 -0.95 -2.45 -19.94
C VAL A 18 0.38 -2.71 -20.65
N THR A 19 1.29 -1.75 -20.62
CA THR A 19 2.59 -1.87 -21.26
C THR A 19 3.44 -3.03 -20.71
N ASP A 20 4.48 -3.40 -21.45
CA ASP A 20 5.46 -4.44 -21.06
C ASP A 20 4.87 -5.86 -20.88
N GLY A 21 3.70 -6.14 -21.46
CA GLY A 21 3.03 -7.43 -21.38
C GLY A 21 2.34 -7.73 -20.05
N TYR A 22 2.15 -6.71 -19.20
CA TYR A 22 1.41 -6.89 -17.96
C TYR A 22 -0.10 -6.88 -18.19
N ARG A 23 -0.82 -7.69 -17.38
CA ARG A 23 -2.29 -7.71 -17.30
C ARG A 23 -2.68 -7.52 -15.83
N LEU A 24 -3.34 -6.42 -15.54
CA LEU A 24 -3.79 -6.06 -14.20
C LEU A 24 -5.14 -6.70 -13.92
N TYR A 25 -5.23 -7.49 -12.85
CA TYR A 25 -6.53 -7.97 -12.37
C TYR A 25 -7.29 -6.81 -11.75
N TYR A 26 -8.55 -6.63 -12.14
CA TYR A 26 -9.39 -5.56 -11.61
C TYR A 26 -10.78 -6.03 -11.20
N GLU A 27 -11.41 -5.24 -10.35
CA GLU A 27 -12.81 -5.34 -10.00
C GLU A 27 -13.46 -3.96 -9.96
N LEU A 28 -14.69 -3.89 -10.45
CA LEU A 28 -15.56 -2.72 -10.29
C LEU A 28 -16.69 -3.05 -9.34
N ILE A 29 -16.89 -2.22 -8.32
CA ILE A 29 -17.97 -2.36 -7.36
C ILE A 29 -18.79 -1.08 -7.24
N GLY A 30 -19.98 -1.20 -6.66
CA GLY A 30 -20.86 -0.09 -6.33
C GLY A 30 -21.61 0.51 -7.49
N ASN A 31 -22.03 1.76 -7.34
CA ASN A 31 -22.90 2.48 -8.26
C ASN A 31 -22.13 3.02 -9.49
N PRO A 32 -22.44 2.59 -10.73
CA PRO A 32 -21.75 3.10 -11.93
C PRO A 32 -21.82 4.62 -12.12
N LYS A 33 -22.86 5.26 -11.58
CA LYS A 33 -23.06 6.72 -11.63
C LYS A 33 -22.46 7.44 -10.41
N GLY A 34 -21.92 6.70 -9.43
CA GLY A 34 -21.36 7.23 -8.20
C GLY A 34 -20.05 7.99 -8.38
N ILE A 35 -19.53 8.47 -7.26
CA ILE A 35 -18.23 9.15 -7.20
C ILE A 35 -17.12 8.16 -7.58
N PRO A 36 -16.28 8.47 -8.58
CA PRO A 36 -15.18 7.59 -8.98
C PRO A 36 -14.14 7.48 -7.88
N VAL A 37 -13.81 6.26 -7.47
CA VAL A 37 -12.77 5.95 -6.50
C VAL A 37 -11.79 4.96 -7.09
N VAL A 38 -10.50 5.17 -6.82
CA VAL A 38 -9.44 4.21 -7.12
C VAL A 38 -8.81 3.75 -5.82
N PHE A 39 -8.87 2.45 -5.56
CA PHE A 39 -8.22 1.81 -4.44
C PHE A 39 -6.82 1.35 -4.81
N LEU A 40 -5.82 1.88 -4.10
CA LEU A 40 -4.41 1.57 -4.28
C LEU A 40 -3.92 0.72 -3.10
N HIS A 41 -3.72 -0.58 -3.35
CA HIS A 41 -3.28 -1.51 -2.32
C HIS A 41 -1.84 -1.30 -1.88
N GLY A 42 -1.50 -1.81 -0.70
CA GLY A 42 -0.17 -1.76 -0.09
C GLY A 42 0.78 -2.86 -0.58
N GLY A 43 1.84 -3.04 0.13
CA GLY A 43 3.00 -3.85 -0.13
C GLY A 43 4.20 -2.96 -0.46
N PRO A 44 4.62 -2.83 -1.72
CA PRO A 44 3.97 -3.25 -2.98
C PRO A 44 3.85 -4.77 -3.14
N GLY A 45 2.85 -5.20 -3.89
CA GLY A 45 2.71 -6.62 -4.23
C GLY A 45 1.65 -7.42 -3.44
N ALA A 46 1.02 -6.82 -2.42
CA ALA A 46 -0.01 -7.49 -1.62
C ALA A 46 -1.29 -7.81 -2.42
N GLY A 47 -1.66 -6.94 -3.38
CA GLY A 47 -2.97 -6.97 -3.99
C GLY A 47 -4.08 -6.52 -3.03
N PHE A 48 -5.31 -6.47 -3.52
CA PHE A 48 -6.47 -6.16 -2.69
C PHE A 48 -7.24 -7.42 -2.30
N SER A 49 -7.99 -7.33 -1.19
CA SER A 49 -8.82 -8.40 -0.63
C SER A 49 -10.31 -8.12 -0.85
N LYS A 50 -11.14 -9.14 -0.57
CA LYS A 50 -12.61 -8.96 -0.55
C LYS A 50 -13.07 -7.98 0.54
N THR A 51 -12.34 -7.91 1.64
CA THR A 51 -12.65 -7.01 2.76
C THR A 51 -12.44 -5.55 2.38
N ASP A 52 -11.45 -5.24 1.53
CA ASP A 52 -11.18 -3.87 1.09
C ASP A 52 -12.34 -3.23 0.33
N ARG A 53 -13.19 -4.03 -0.31
CA ARG A 53 -14.42 -3.55 -0.97
C ARG A 53 -15.41 -2.90 0.00
N ARG A 54 -15.34 -3.26 1.29
CA ARG A 54 -16.30 -2.90 2.33
C ARG A 54 -16.05 -1.53 2.98
N PHE A 55 -14.98 -0.84 2.59
CA PHE A 55 -14.76 0.55 3.00
C PHE A 55 -15.70 1.54 2.31
N PHE A 56 -16.35 1.13 1.22
CA PHE A 56 -17.06 2.03 0.32
C PHE A 56 -18.57 1.81 0.39
N ASN A 57 -19.34 2.90 0.56
CA ASN A 57 -20.79 2.85 0.41
C ASN A 57 -21.15 2.50 -1.03
N PRO A 58 -21.75 1.31 -1.29
CA PRO A 58 -21.99 0.85 -2.66
C PRO A 58 -23.05 1.65 -3.41
N LYS A 59 -23.85 2.46 -2.71
CA LYS A 59 -24.84 3.34 -3.35
C LYS A 59 -24.23 4.65 -3.82
N LYS A 60 -23.14 5.12 -3.18
CA LYS A 60 -22.54 6.44 -3.42
C LYS A 60 -21.29 6.40 -4.28
N PHE A 61 -20.52 5.32 -4.24
CA PHE A 61 -19.24 5.22 -4.92
C PHE A 61 -19.25 4.26 -6.13
N ASN A 62 -18.45 4.62 -7.13
CA ASN A 62 -18.06 3.77 -8.26
C ASN A 62 -16.59 3.44 -8.09
N VAL A 63 -16.27 2.25 -7.57
CA VAL A 63 -14.92 1.93 -7.11
C VAL A 63 -14.22 0.98 -8.08
N LEU A 64 -13.03 1.37 -8.49
CA LEU A 64 -12.05 0.52 -9.17
C LEU A 64 -11.03 0.03 -8.15
N LEU A 65 -10.97 -1.29 -7.95
CA LEU A 65 -9.88 -1.97 -7.25
C LEU A 65 -9.07 -2.75 -8.29
N PHE A 66 -7.76 -2.66 -8.25
CA PHE A 66 -6.92 -3.47 -9.12
C PHE A 66 -5.64 -3.91 -8.41
N ASP A 67 -5.18 -5.12 -8.75
CA ASP A 67 -3.85 -5.57 -8.36
C ASP A 67 -2.83 -4.92 -9.30
N GLN A 68 -1.88 -4.19 -8.75
CA GLN A 68 -0.85 -3.47 -9.52
C GLN A 68 0.05 -4.49 -10.27
N ARG A 69 0.90 -4.01 -11.20
CA ARG A 69 1.76 -4.91 -11.99
C ARG A 69 2.58 -5.85 -11.10
N GLY A 70 2.56 -7.13 -11.44
CA GLY A 70 3.25 -8.19 -10.69
C GLY A 70 2.58 -8.62 -9.39
N ALA A 71 1.61 -7.87 -8.86
CA ALA A 71 0.97 -8.16 -7.59
C ALA A 71 -0.09 -9.26 -7.72
N ASN A 72 -0.13 -10.15 -6.72
CA ASN A 72 -1.18 -11.14 -6.45
C ASN A 72 -1.75 -11.83 -7.72
N ARG A 73 -2.94 -11.40 -8.22
CA ARG A 73 -3.63 -11.98 -9.38
C ARG A 73 -3.14 -11.44 -10.71
N SER A 74 -2.50 -10.25 -10.72
CA SER A 74 -1.94 -9.65 -11.94
C SER A 74 -0.82 -10.49 -12.56
N LYS A 75 -0.64 -10.37 -13.86
CA LYS A 75 0.32 -11.18 -14.64
C LYS A 75 1.34 -10.29 -15.36
N PRO A 76 2.60 -10.76 -15.48
CA PRO A 76 3.17 -11.96 -14.86
C PRO A 76 3.32 -11.82 -13.35
N PHE A 77 3.01 -12.88 -12.60
CA PHE A 77 3.02 -12.91 -11.13
C PHE A 77 4.43 -12.70 -10.55
N ALA A 78 4.54 -11.86 -9.52
CA ALA A 78 5.78 -11.54 -8.80
C ALA A 78 6.92 -10.99 -9.70
N SER A 79 6.57 -10.47 -10.90
CA SER A 79 7.56 -9.92 -11.84
C SER A 79 8.00 -8.52 -11.42
N THR A 80 9.33 -8.34 -11.37
CA THR A 80 9.99 -7.05 -11.13
C THR A 80 10.49 -6.38 -12.42
N LYS A 81 10.36 -7.04 -13.57
CA LYS A 81 10.83 -6.53 -14.86
C LYS A 81 10.01 -5.30 -15.27
N ASN A 82 10.66 -4.18 -15.57
CA ASN A 82 10.00 -2.91 -15.91
C ASN A 82 8.92 -2.51 -14.89
N ASN A 83 9.14 -2.82 -13.62
CA ASN A 83 8.21 -2.53 -12.53
C ASN A 83 8.79 -1.42 -11.66
N THR A 84 8.44 -0.18 -11.98
CA THR A 84 8.87 1.06 -11.30
C THR A 84 7.66 1.90 -10.94
N THR A 85 7.83 2.85 -10.03
CA THR A 85 6.75 3.78 -9.63
C THR A 85 6.17 4.52 -10.83
N GLN A 86 7.00 4.99 -11.75
CA GLN A 86 6.57 5.68 -12.97
C GLN A 86 5.65 4.78 -13.82
N LYS A 87 6.04 3.51 -14.00
CA LYS A 87 5.22 2.54 -14.74
C LYS A 87 3.90 2.23 -14.05
N VAL A 88 3.88 2.14 -12.71
CA VAL A 88 2.62 1.94 -11.96
C VAL A 88 1.74 3.19 -12.02
N ILE A 89 2.30 4.39 -12.05
CA ILE A 89 1.58 5.64 -12.29
C ILE A 89 0.90 5.63 -13.68
N ASP A 90 1.65 5.23 -14.72
CA ASP A 90 1.14 5.15 -16.10
C ASP A 90 0.02 4.09 -16.20
N ASP A 91 0.21 2.93 -15.58
CA ASP A 91 -0.81 1.88 -15.49
C ASP A 91 -2.07 2.39 -14.80
N THR A 92 -1.90 3.08 -13.66
CA THR A 92 -3.01 3.67 -12.90
C THR A 92 -3.76 4.68 -13.77
N ARG A 93 -3.06 5.54 -14.52
CA ARG A 93 -3.70 6.48 -15.43
C ARG A 93 -4.46 5.75 -16.54
N SER A 94 -3.85 4.74 -17.15
CA SER A 94 -4.44 3.98 -18.25
C SER A 94 -5.73 3.27 -17.84
N ILE A 95 -5.70 2.52 -16.74
CA ILE A 95 -6.89 1.78 -16.27
C ILE A 95 -7.97 2.73 -15.76
N THR A 96 -7.59 3.82 -15.10
CA THR A 96 -8.54 4.83 -14.61
C THR A 96 -9.23 5.54 -15.77
N HIS A 97 -8.48 5.93 -16.80
CA HIS A 97 -9.04 6.55 -17.99
C HIS A 97 -10.01 5.61 -18.73
N HIS A 98 -9.66 4.33 -18.81
CA HIS A 98 -10.53 3.32 -19.44
C HIS A 98 -11.92 3.23 -18.79
N PHE A 99 -11.98 3.25 -17.44
CA PHE A 99 -13.25 3.08 -16.72
C PHE A 99 -13.98 4.38 -16.37
N PHE A 100 -13.26 5.49 -16.22
CA PHE A 100 -13.81 6.75 -15.74
C PHE A 100 -13.62 7.93 -16.71
N GLY A 101 -12.88 7.71 -17.82
CA GLY A 101 -12.53 8.80 -18.74
C GLY A 101 -11.64 9.85 -18.04
N ASP A 102 -11.95 11.11 -18.31
CA ASP A 102 -11.24 12.24 -17.69
C ASP A 102 -11.91 12.79 -16.41
N ARG A 103 -12.85 12.04 -15.85
CA ARG A 103 -13.45 12.41 -14.56
C ARG A 103 -12.40 12.45 -13.47
N LYS A 104 -12.53 13.44 -12.59
CA LYS A 104 -11.71 13.47 -11.37
C LYS A 104 -12.05 12.28 -10.47
N ILE A 105 -11.04 11.72 -9.81
CA ILE A 105 -11.12 10.52 -8.97
C ILE A 105 -10.74 10.82 -7.52
N LEU A 106 -11.37 10.13 -6.59
CA LEU A 106 -10.91 10.03 -5.21
C LEU A 106 -9.90 8.88 -5.10
N LEU A 107 -8.72 9.14 -4.59
CA LEU A 107 -7.70 8.12 -4.33
C LEU A 107 -7.85 7.61 -2.89
N PHE A 108 -7.91 6.30 -2.73
CA PHE A 108 -7.79 5.64 -1.43
C PHE A 108 -6.52 4.79 -1.43
N GLY A 109 -5.49 5.21 -0.71
CA GLY A 109 -4.20 4.55 -0.69
C GLY A 109 -3.71 4.23 0.72
N GLY A 110 -3.29 2.98 0.96
CA GLY A 110 -2.73 2.56 2.24
C GLY A 110 -1.30 2.01 2.11
N SER A 111 -0.39 2.36 3.06
CA SER A 111 0.99 1.89 3.03
C SER A 111 1.68 2.30 1.71
N TRP A 112 2.28 1.38 0.96
CA TRP A 112 2.73 1.64 -0.41
C TRP A 112 1.65 2.33 -1.27
N GLY A 113 0.37 1.99 -1.09
CA GLY A 113 -0.72 2.66 -1.79
C GLY A 113 -0.80 4.16 -1.49
N SER A 114 -0.37 4.62 -0.31
CA SER A 114 -0.28 6.06 0.01
C SER A 114 0.89 6.73 -0.70
N THR A 115 2.04 6.04 -0.81
CA THR A 115 3.19 6.45 -1.62
C THR A 115 2.78 6.65 -3.07
N LEU A 116 2.08 5.65 -3.63
CA LEU A 116 1.59 5.70 -5.01
C LEU A 116 0.54 6.78 -5.22
N ALA A 117 -0.38 6.98 -4.27
CA ALA A 117 -1.40 8.03 -4.34
C ALA A 117 -0.76 9.43 -4.40
N LEU A 118 0.22 9.70 -3.52
CA LEU A 118 0.97 10.96 -3.52
C LEU A 118 1.75 11.15 -4.83
N ALA A 119 2.49 10.12 -5.28
CA ALA A 119 3.26 10.18 -6.51
C ALA A 119 2.37 10.38 -7.75
N TYR A 120 1.23 9.67 -7.82
CA TYR A 120 0.25 9.83 -8.89
C TYR A 120 -0.37 11.23 -8.90
N ALA A 121 -0.75 11.75 -7.72
CA ALA A 121 -1.33 13.09 -7.60
C ALA A 121 -0.34 14.21 -7.98
N LEU A 122 0.96 14.04 -7.72
CA LEU A 122 2.01 14.96 -8.16
C LEU A 122 2.15 15.02 -9.68
N VAL A 123 1.91 13.91 -10.38
CA VAL A 123 1.97 13.84 -11.85
C VAL A 123 0.66 14.30 -12.51
N TYR A 124 -0.47 13.94 -11.93
CA TYR A 124 -1.80 14.16 -12.51
C TYR A 124 -2.77 14.94 -11.58
N PRO A 125 -2.36 16.10 -11.01
CA PRO A 125 -3.17 16.80 -9.99
C PRO A 125 -4.56 17.22 -10.49
N LYS A 126 -4.69 17.55 -11.77
CA LYS A 126 -5.97 17.97 -12.37
C LYS A 126 -7.07 16.90 -12.37
N TYR A 127 -6.68 15.62 -12.25
CA TYR A 127 -7.62 14.49 -12.20
C TYR A 127 -7.97 14.02 -10.79
N ILE A 128 -7.47 14.71 -9.75
CA ILE A 128 -7.71 14.33 -8.38
C ILE A 128 -8.88 15.12 -7.78
N LEU A 129 -9.86 14.40 -7.28
CA LEU A 129 -11.00 14.93 -6.53
C LEU A 129 -10.66 15.09 -5.05
N GLY A 130 -9.88 14.16 -4.51
CA GLY A 130 -9.41 14.13 -3.13
C GLY A 130 -8.58 12.88 -2.87
N MET A 131 -8.01 12.79 -1.67
CA MET A 131 -7.18 11.65 -1.24
C MET A 131 -7.54 11.22 0.19
N LEU A 132 -7.73 9.92 0.39
CA LEU A 132 -7.70 9.27 1.70
C LEU A 132 -6.44 8.42 1.80
N LEU A 133 -5.52 8.82 2.66
CA LEU A 133 -4.23 8.16 2.85
C LEU A 133 -4.20 7.46 4.22
N ARG A 134 -3.74 6.20 4.25
CA ARG A 134 -3.58 5.42 5.49
C ARG A 134 -2.16 4.88 5.61
N GLY A 135 -1.56 4.98 6.83
CA GLY A 135 -0.24 4.42 7.08
C GLY A 135 0.79 4.97 6.08
N VAL A 136 0.98 6.28 6.08
CA VAL A 136 1.82 6.98 5.09
C VAL A 136 3.25 6.46 5.10
N TRP A 137 3.69 5.99 3.95
CA TRP A 137 5.05 5.55 3.72
C TRP A 137 5.77 6.48 2.74
N LEU A 138 6.89 7.06 3.17
CA LEU A 138 7.68 7.96 2.33
C LEU A 138 8.68 7.22 1.46
N LEU A 139 9.00 5.97 1.83
CA LEU A 139 9.94 5.10 1.11
C LEU A 139 11.29 5.80 0.86
N ASN A 140 11.79 6.46 1.88
CA ASN A 140 13.08 7.15 1.87
C ASN A 140 14.15 6.36 2.66
N SER A 141 15.39 6.82 2.58
CA SER A 141 16.52 6.20 3.28
C SER A 141 16.32 6.16 4.79
N GLU A 142 15.72 7.20 5.39
CA GLU A 142 15.46 7.29 6.83
C GLU A 142 14.50 6.18 7.29
N ASP A 143 13.42 5.94 6.53
CA ASP A 143 12.48 4.86 6.82
C ASP A 143 13.16 3.49 6.72
N ASN A 144 13.99 3.28 5.71
CA ASN A 144 14.69 2.01 5.52
C ASN A 144 15.72 1.75 6.64
N VAL A 145 16.44 2.77 7.11
CA VAL A 145 17.37 2.65 8.24
C VAL A 145 16.63 2.27 9.51
N ASP A 146 15.49 2.89 9.78
CA ASP A 146 14.66 2.57 10.96
C ASP A 146 14.09 1.15 10.87
N TYR A 147 13.50 0.79 9.75
CA TYR A 147 12.81 -0.49 9.54
C TYR A 147 13.77 -1.68 9.54
N PHE A 148 14.93 -1.57 8.86
CA PHE A 148 15.89 -2.66 8.70
C PHE A 148 17.11 -2.57 9.65
N GLY A 149 16.99 -1.98 10.81
CA GLY A 149 18.09 -2.00 11.77
C GLY A 149 17.98 -1.10 12.98
N GLY A 150 17.28 0.01 12.88
CA GLY A 150 17.19 0.99 13.98
C GLY A 150 16.04 0.73 14.94
N GLY A 151 14.89 1.28 14.61
CA GLY A 151 13.71 1.28 15.47
C GLY A 151 13.11 -0.10 15.68
N THR A 152 12.98 -0.92 14.62
CA THR A 152 12.39 -2.25 14.71
C THR A 152 13.17 -3.16 15.67
N ARG A 153 14.50 -3.14 15.60
CA ARG A 153 15.36 -3.91 16.52
C ARG A 153 15.13 -3.55 17.99
N GLN A 154 14.89 -2.27 18.26
CA GLN A 154 14.68 -1.79 19.63
C GLN A 154 13.30 -2.14 20.17
N GLN A 155 12.29 -2.17 19.31
CA GLN A 155 10.89 -2.31 19.72
C GLN A 155 10.37 -3.75 19.59
N TYR A 156 10.94 -4.53 18.67
CA TYR A 156 10.60 -5.94 18.40
C TYR A 156 11.88 -6.77 18.30
N PRO A 157 12.66 -6.91 19.40
CA PRO A 157 13.98 -7.55 19.37
C PRO A 157 13.94 -9.04 18.98
N ASP A 158 12.91 -9.76 19.40
CA ASP A 158 12.68 -11.17 19.08
C ASP A 158 12.33 -11.37 17.59
N VAL A 159 11.46 -10.52 17.06
CA VAL A 159 11.07 -10.51 15.62
C VAL A 159 12.29 -10.17 14.76
N TRP A 160 13.05 -9.15 15.17
CA TRP A 160 14.29 -8.77 14.50
C TRP A 160 15.34 -9.88 14.53
N GLU A 161 15.55 -10.50 15.69
CA GLU A 161 16.53 -11.58 15.84
C GLU A 161 16.22 -12.75 14.90
N ARG A 162 14.96 -13.15 14.82
CA ARG A 162 14.51 -14.17 13.88
C ARG A 162 14.77 -13.77 12.42
N PHE A 163 14.40 -12.56 12.05
CA PHE A 163 14.57 -12.04 10.68
C PHE A 163 16.03 -12.02 10.27
N ILE A 164 16.89 -11.41 11.10
CA ILE A 164 18.30 -11.20 10.77
C ILE A 164 19.13 -12.50 10.77
N LYS A 165 18.71 -13.54 11.50
CA LYS A 165 19.34 -14.88 11.46
C LYS A 165 19.35 -15.48 10.05
N ASN A 166 18.41 -15.12 9.19
CA ASN A 166 18.38 -15.59 7.80
C ASN A 166 19.47 -14.94 6.92
N VAL A 167 20.04 -13.82 7.35
CA VAL A 167 21.04 -13.05 6.60
C VAL A 167 22.45 -13.45 7.07
N PRO A 168 23.38 -13.81 6.17
CA PRO A 168 24.77 -14.08 6.55
C PRO A 168 25.41 -12.86 7.24
N PRO A 169 26.25 -13.05 8.27
CA PRO A 169 26.86 -11.93 9.04
C PRO A 169 27.52 -10.86 8.16
N VAL A 170 28.22 -11.27 7.09
CA VAL A 170 28.90 -10.37 6.15
C VAL A 170 27.93 -9.46 5.36
N LYS A 171 26.64 -9.80 5.31
CA LYS A 171 25.57 -9.05 4.64
C LYS A 171 24.70 -8.22 5.59
N ARG A 172 25.01 -8.17 6.89
CA ARG A 172 24.25 -7.42 7.91
C ARG A 172 24.76 -6.00 8.13
N LYS A 173 25.56 -5.44 7.19
CA LYS A 173 26.26 -4.16 7.35
C LYS A 173 25.30 -2.96 7.42
N ASN A 174 24.28 -2.96 6.58
CA ASN A 174 23.25 -1.90 6.50
C ASN A 174 22.00 -2.45 5.84
N TRP A 175 20.93 -1.64 5.81
CA TRP A 175 19.66 -2.00 5.23
C TRP A 175 19.78 -2.45 3.76
N ALA A 176 20.56 -1.76 2.95
CA ALA A 176 20.67 -2.06 1.53
C ALA A 176 21.28 -3.44 1.26
N THR A 177 22.30 -3.85 2.05
CA THR A 177 22.91 -5.18 1.93
C THR A 177 22.00 -6.29 2.42
N ILE A 178 21.14 -6.02 3.43
CA ILE A 178 20.09 -6.94 3.91
C ILE A 178 19.04 -7.14 2.82
N VAL A 179 18.49 -6.05 2.27
CA VAL A 179 17.48 -6.09 1.21
C VAL A 179 18.02 -6.79 -0.03
N ALA A 180 19.22 -6.45 -0.51
CA ALA A 180 19.84 -7.09 -1.65
C ALA A 180 20.05 -8.61 -1.46
N PHE A 181 20.35 -9.05 -0.23
CA PHE A 181 20.43 -10.47 0.08
C PHE A 181 19.06 -11.15 -0.13
N PHE A 182 17.99 -10.62 0.46
CA PHE A 182 16.64 -11.18 0.30
C PHE A 182 16.18 -11.14 -1.17
N GLU A 183 16.41 -10.04 -1.87
CA GLU A 183 16.08 -9.92 -3.29
C GLU A 183 16.76 -11.01 -4.13
N SER A 184 18.01 -11.34 -3.84
CA SER A 184 18.72 -12.46 -4.49
C SER A 184 18.01 -13.81 -4.27
N LYS A 185 17.41 -14.01 -3.08
CA LYS A 185 16.66 -15.21 -2.72
C LYS A 185 15.30 -15.29 -3.40
N PHE A 186 14.64 -14.14 -3.58
CA PHE A 186 13.36 -14.05 -4.29
C PHE A 186 13.51 -14.32 -5.80
N ARG A 187 14.70 -14.11 -6.36
CA ARG A 187 15.05 -14.46 -7.76
C ARG A 187 15.56 -15.89 -7.94
N SER A 188 15.67 -16.68 -6.87
CA SER A 188 16.18 -18.07 -6.95
C SER A 188 15.31 -18.93 -7.88
N LYS A 189 15.95 -19.78 -8.68
CA LYS A 189 15.27 -20.79 -9.52
C LYS A 189 14.61 -21.89 -8.65
N ARG A 190 15.09 -22.09 -7.42
CA ARG A 190 14.56 -23.08 -6.47
C ARG A 190 13.28 -22.57 -5.82
N VAL A 191 12.14 -23.15 -6.17
CA VAL A 191 10.82 -22.75 -5.65
C VAL A 191 10.76 -22.79 -4.12
N ALA A 192 11.30 -23.83 -3.50
CA ALA A 192 11.34 -23.99 -2.05
C ALA A 192 12.14 -22.86 -1.36
N GLU A 193 13.27 -22.45 -1.95
CA GLU A 193 14.10 -21.36 -1.43
C GLU A 193 13.35 -20.01 -1.52
N ARG A 194 12.77 -19.71 -2.70
CA ARG A 194 11.92 -18.50 -2.84
C ARG A 194 10.83 -18.45 -1.79
N ARG A 195 10.07 -19.55 -1.65
CA ARG A 195 8.94 -19.62 -0.71
C ARG A 195 9.39 -19.43 0.75
N ARG A 196 10.48 -20.11 1.14
CA ARG A 196 11.06 -19.98 2.48
C ARG A 196 11.42 -18.52 2.79
N PHE A 197 12.20 -17.87 1.93
CA PHE A 197 12.64 -16.50 2.20
C PHE A 197 11.51 -15.49 2.08
N SER A 198 10.54 -15.69 1.16
CA SER A 198 9.33 -14.86 1.13
C SER A 198 8.50 -15.01 2.40
N SER A 199 8.41 -16.21 2.97
CA SER A 199 7.74 -16.44 4.25
C SER A 199 8.44 -15.71 5.40
N GLU A 200 9.78 -15.76 5.50
CA GLU A 200 10.52 -15.07 6.56
C GLU A 200 10.46 -13.54 6.42
N TRP A 201 10.50 -13.01 5.19
CA TRP A 201 10.30 -11.58 4.93
C TRP A 201 8.92 -11.11 5.36
N SER A 202 7.87 -11.77 4.85
CA SER A 202 6.48 -11.39 5.16
C SER A 202 6.14 -11.61 6.63
N ARG A 203 6.70 -12.65 7.27
CA ARG A 203 6.52 -12.89 8.70
C ARG A 203 7.06 -11.73 9.53
N PHE A 204 8.22 -11.18 9.15
CA PHE A 204 8.79 -10.01 9.82
C PHE A 204 7.80 -8.84 9.81
N GLU A 205 7.25 -8.49 8.66
CA GLU A 205 6.25 -7.42 8.53
C GLU A 205 4.93 -7.76 9.26
N ILE A 206 4.38 -8.96 9.01
CA ILE A 206 3.10 -9.38 9.59
C ILE A 206 3.13 -9.34 11.12
N SER A 207 4.29 -9.61 11.74
CA SER A 207 4.46 -9.55 13.19
C SER A 207 4.26 -8.15 13.78
N MET A 208 4.29 -7.10 12.95
CA MET A 208 4.15 -5.70 13.37
C MET A 208 2.87 -5.02 12.83
N LEU A 209 2.03 -5.76 12.09
CA LEU A 209 0.82 -5.20 11.49
C LEU A 209 -0.22 -4.74 12.51
N LYS A 210 -0.32 -5.42 13.65
CA LYS A 210 -1.32 -5.18 14.70
C LYS A 210 -0.66 -4.91 16.04
N VAL A 211 -1.35 -4.19 16.90
CA VAL A 211 -0.91 -4.00 18.30
C VAL A 211 -0.89 -5.33 19.04
N LYS A 212 -1.93 -6.16 18.84
CA LYS A 212 -2.01 -7.49 19.42
C LYS A 212 -1.18 -8.48 18.60
N TYR A 213 -0.16 -9.05 19.22
CA TYR A 213 0.63 -10.12 18.63
C TYR A 213 -0.15 -11.45 18.66
N ASP A 214 -0.40 -12.05 17.50
CA ASP A 214 -1.07 -13.34 17.35
C ASP A 214 -0.23 -14.28 16.49
N LEU A 215 0.45 -15.22 17.14
CA LEU A 215 1.37 -16.15 16.47
C LEU A 215 0.66 -17.05 15.44
N ALA A 216 -0.57 -17.49 15.75
CA ALA A 216 -1.33 -18.36 14.84
C ALA A 216 -1.74 -17.62 13.57
N GLU A 217 -2.17 -16.36 13.70
CA GLU A 217 -2.48 -15.49 12.56
C GLU A 217 -1.22 -15.21 11.72
N ILE A 218 -0.09 -14.89 12.36
CA ILE A 218 1.20 -14.65 11.69
C ILE A 218 1.64 -15.87 10.89
N GLU A 219 1.59 -17.07 11.49
CA GLU A 219 1.93 -18.32 10.81
C GLU A 219 1.01 -18.59 9.61
N LYS A 220 -0.29 -18.39 9.77
CA LYS A 220 -1.27 -18.56 8.68
C LYS A 220 -0.98 -17.61 7.52
N LEU A 221 -0.87 -16.32 7.78
CA LEU A 221 -0.68 -15.28 6.76
C LEU A 221 0.67 -15.44 6.04
N SER A 222 1.73 -15.82 6.76
CA SER A 222 3.07 -16.02 6.18
C SER A 222 3.18 -17.25 5.27
N ARG A 223 2.13 -18.06 5.16
CA ARG A 223 2.07 -19.24 4.25
C ARG A 223 1.19 -19.01 3.01
N GLU A 224 0.48 -17.90 2.92
CA GLU A 224 -0.36 -17.57 1.77
C GLU A 224 0.49 -17.42 0.49
N ASN A 225 -0.11 -17.68 -0.68
CA ASN A 225 0.64 -17.59 -1.94
C ASN A 225 1.02 -16.14 -2.30
N ARG A 226 0.22 -15.16 -1.88
CA ARG A 226 0.46 -13.73 -2.15
C ARG A 226 1.75 -13.19 -1.53
N ILE A 227 2.31 -13.85 -0.49
CA ILE A 227 3.57 -13.43 0.12
C ILE A 227 4.74 -13.44 -0.87
N ILE A 228 4.67 -14.26 -1.92
CA ILE A 228 5.73 -14.36 -2.93
C ILE A 228 5.81 -13.06 -3.74
N SER A 229 4.66 -12.53 -4.18
CA SER A 229 4.62 -11.25 -4.89
C SER A 229 4.88 -10.08 -3.95
N LEU A 230 4.37 -10.13 -2.71
CA LEU A 230 4.64 -9.13 -1.68
C LEU A 230 6.15 -9.00 -1.46
N ALA A 231 6.82 -10.06 -1.04
CA ALA A 231 8.24 -10.05 -0.71
C ALA A 231 9.12 -9.62 -1.91
N ALA A 232 8.84 -10.17 -3.11
CA ALA A 232 9.63 -9.85 -4.30
C ALA A 232 9.51 -8.38 -4.71
N LEU A 233 8.29 -7.84 -4.73
CA LEU A 233 8.06 -6.47 -5.14
C LEU A 233 8.47 -5.47 -4.05
N GLU A 234 8.18 -5.76 -2.80
CA GLU A 234 8.58 -4.90 -1.68
C GLU A 234 10.10 -4.72 -1.63
N ALA A 235 10.88 -5.83 -1.64
CA ALA A 235 12.33 -5.73 -1.66
C ALA A 235 12.86 -4.97 -2.87
N HIS A 236 12.26 -5.18 -4.05
CA HIS A 236 12.60 -4.48 -5.28
C HIS A 236 12.38 -2.95 -5.16
N TYR A 237 11.26 -2.53 -4.59
CA TYR A 237 10.99 -1.10 -4.41
C TYR A 237 11.79 -0.49 -3.27
N VAL A 238 11.94 -1.19 -2.15
CA VAL A 238 12.77 -0.75 -1.02
C VAL A 238 14.22 -0.58 -1.46
N GLY A 239 14.78 -1.59 -2.15
CA GLY A 239 16.17 -1.56 -2.63
C GLY A 239 16.48 -0.44 -3.62
N ASN A 240 15.45 0.12 -4.27
CA ASN A 240 15.56 1.21 -5.25
C ASN A 240 14.90 2.52 -4.78
N LEU A 241 14.63 2.69 -3.47
CA LEU A 241 13.96 3.89 -2.92
C LEU A 241 12.69 4.29 -3.71
N GLY A 242 11.89 3.27 -4.10
CA GLY A 242 10.69 3.47 -4.89
C GLY A 242 10.93 4.04 -6.29
N PHE A 243 12.15 3.96 -6.83
CA PHE A 243 12.53 4.57 -8.11
C PHE A 243 12.27 6.08 -8.18
N MET A 244 12.38 6.74 -7.03
CA MET A 244 12.25 8.18 -6.86
C MET A 244 13.52 8.72 -6.17
N PRO A 245 13.87 10.01 -6.38
CA PRO A 245 14.87 10.65 -5.54
C PRO A 245 14.56 10.50 -4.04
N ASP A 246 15.58 10.40 -3.20
CA ASP A 246 15.36 10.34 -1.75
C ASP A 246 14.57 11.57 -1.29
N ASN A 247 13.63 11.38 -0.38
CA ASN A 247 12.71 12.42 0.12
C ASN A 247 11.78 13.09 -0.92
N TYR A 248 11.71 12.58 -2.16
CA TYR A 248 10.91 13.19 -3.24
C TYR A 248 9.48 13.56 -2.84
N LEU A 249 8.80 12.65 -2.14
CA LEU A 249 7.40 12.86 -1.77
C LEU A 249 7.23 14.01 -0.78
N ILE A 250 8.06 14.06 0.27
CA ILE A 250 7.95 15.12 1.30
C ILE A 250 8.34 16.49 0.75
N GLU A 251 9.38 16.54 -0.09
CA GLU A 251 9.85 17.78 -0.71
C GLU A 251 8.80 18.39 -1.67
N ASN A 252 8.01 17.54 -2.33
CA ASN A 252 7.02 17.97 -3.31
C ASN A 252 5.58 18.00 -2.79
N ALA A 253 5.29 17.49 -1.59
CA ALA A 253 3.93 17.37 -1.05
C ALA A 253 3.19 18.71 -0.98
N HIS A 254 3.89 19.83 -0.79
CA HIS A 254 3.31 21.17 -0.76
C HIS A 254 2.53 21.53 -2.04
N ARG A 255 2.90 20.93 -3.19
CA ARG A 255 2.23 21.13 -4.49
C ARG A 255 0.83 20.51 -4.54
N LEU A 256 0.50 19.63 -3.58
CA LEU A 256 -0.82 19.02 -3.43
C LEU A 256 -1.75 19.82 -2.54
N SER A 257 -1.30 20.98 -2.02
CA SER A 257 -2.16 21.89 -1.26
C SER A 257 -3.34 22.32 -2.11
N GLY A 258 -4.55 22.35 -1.52
CA GLY A 258 -5.79 22.60 -2.25
C GLY A 258 -6.52 21.34 -2.75
N ILE A 259 -5.86 20.18 -2.77
CA ILE A 259 -6.54 18.88 -2.99
C ILE A 259 -7.07 18.39 -1.63
N PRO A 260 -8.40 18.19 -1.47
CA PRO A 260 -8.97 17.65 -0.25
C PRO A 260 -8.27 16.34 0.17
N THR A 261 -7.52 16.38 1.27
CA THR A 261 -6.70 15.25 1.72
C THR A 261 -6.98 14.93 3.17
N THR A 262 -7.37 13.69 3.45
CA THR A 262 -7.42 13.13 4.80
C THR A 262 -6.37 12.06 4.97
N ILE A 263 -5.65 12.12 6.08
CA ILE A 263 -4.63 11.15 6.48
C ILE A 263 -5.13 10.47 7.75
N VAL A 264 -5.28 9.14 7.70
CA VAL A 264 -5.56 8.31 8.88
C VAL A 264 -4.35 7.44 9.18
N HIS A 265 -3.83 7.50 10.41
CA HIS A 265 -2.59 6.80 10.74
C HIS A 265 -2.67 6.14 12.13
N GLY A 266 -2.16 4.92 12.25
CA GLY A 266 -2.08 4.25 13.53
C GLY A 266 -1.02 4.90 14.43
N ARG A 267 -1.39 5.22 15.68
CA ARG A 267 -0.45 5.79 16.65
C ARG A 267 0.71 4.84 16.95
N HIS A 268 0.47 3.55 16.85
CA HIS A 268 1.42 2.47 17.13
C HIS A 268 1.98 1.80 15.86
N ASP A 269 1.85 2.48 14.71
CA ASP A 269 2.38 1.97 13.44
C ASP A 269 3.91 1.96 13.47
N LYS A 270 4.50 0.75 13.33
CA LYS A 270 5.94 0.49 13.35
C LYS A 270 6.50 0.16 11.98
N ILE A 271 5.63 -0.08 11.01
CA ILE A 271 6.00 -0.32 9.62
C ILE A 271 6.17 1.01 8.92
N CYS A 272 5.12 1.86 8.98
CA CYS A 272 5.18 3.23 8.50
C CYS A 272 5.11 4.17 9.70
N ARG A 273 6.21 4.85 10.01
CA ARG A 273 6.31 5.66 11.22
C ARG A 273 5.28 6.81 11.25
N PRO A 274 4.62 7.07 12.39
CA PRO A 274 3.65 8.17 12.54
C PRO A 274 4.19 9.55 12.14
N ILE A 275 5.51 9.76 12.25
CA ILE A 275 6.16 11.00 11.84
C ILE A 275 5.99 11.28 10.35
N ASN A 276 5.86 10.25 9.50
CA ASN A 276 5.64 10.41 8.07
C ASN A 276 4.28 11.06 7.77
N ALA A 277 3.23 10.58 8.45
CA ALA A 277 1.90 11.17 8.35
C ALA A 277 1.89 12.62 8.81
N TRP A 278 2.59 12.91 9.90
CA TRP A 278 2.74 14.28 10.42
C TRP A 278 3.45 15.19 9.41
N ARG A 279 4.59 14.75 8.85
CA ARG A 279 5.36 15.52 7.86
C ARG A 279 4.51 15.83 6.61
N ILE A 280 3.79 14.85 6.07
CA ILE A 280 2.89 15.04 4.91
C ILE A 280 1.74 15.99 5.26
N HIS A 281 1.13 15.84 6.44
CA HIS A 281 0.10 16.76 6.89
C HIS A 281 0.60 18.20 6.98
N LYS A 282 1.80 18.42 7.51
CA LYS A 282 2.39 19.77 7.59
C LYS A 282 2.74 20.33 6.22
N ALA A 283 3.10 19.49 5.26
CA ALA A 283 3.44 19.89 3.90
C ALA A 283 2.20 20.21 3.05
N ILE A 284 1.11 19.41 3.16
CA ILE A 284 -0.14 19.62 2.41
C ILE A 284 -1.05 20.54 3.21
N LYS A 285 -1.04 21.83 2.91
CA LYS A 285 -1.90 22.80 3.56
C LYS A 285 -3.39 22.45 3.36
N GLY A 286 -4.18 22.52 4.42
CA GLY A 286 -5.61 22.19 4.41
C GLY A 286 -5.92 20.69 4.52
N SER A 287 -4.92 19.80 4.61
CA SER A 287 -5.16 18.40 4.90
C SER A 287 -5.67 18.17 6.32
N LYS A 288 -6.38 17.07 6.53
CA LYS A 288 -6.81 16.56 7.85
C LYS A 288 -5.93 15.41 8.26
N LEU A 289 -5.46 15.36 9.50
CA LEU A 289 -4.74 14.23 10.08
C LEU A 289 -5.51 13.67 11.27
N VAL A 290 -5.75 12.36 11.25
CA VAL A 290 -6.37 11.61 12.35
C VAL A 290 -5.43 10.48 12.76
N PHE A 291 -4.99 10.53 14.03
CA PHE A 291 -4.31 9.40 14.65
C PHE A 291 -5.32 8.52 15.38
N VAL A 292 -5.31 7.22 15.08
CA VAL A 292 -6.15 6.23 15.75
C VAL A 292 -5.31 5.32 16.65
N ASN A 293 -5.91 4.76 17.68
CA ASN A 293 -5.23 3.80 18.58
C ASN A 293 -5.17 2.42 17.92
N SER A 294 -4.30 2.29 16.92
CA SER A 294 -4.08 1.13 16.06
C SER A 294 -2.62 1.08 15.64
N ALA A 295 -2.19 -0.05 15.07
CA ALA A 295 -0.92 -0.19 14.38
C ALA A 295 -1.06 0.04 12.87
N HIS A 296 -0.38 -0.78 12.04
CA HIS A 296 -0.34 -0.60 10.58
C HIS A 296 -1.58 -1.16 9.87
N SER A 297 -2.24 -2.18 10.40
CA SER A 297 -3.34 -2.86 9.70
C SER A 297 -4.50 -1.93 9.39
N ALA A 298 -4.98 -1.99 8.12
CA ALA A 298 -6.24 -1.33 7.75
C ALA A 298 -7.47 -2.00 8.40
N HIS A 299 -7.29 -3.22 8.88
CA HIS A 299 -8.35 -4.09 9.42
C HIS A 299 -8.31 -4.21 10.94
N ASP A 300 -7.71 -3.27 11.65
CA ASP A 300 -7.94 -3.07 13.07
C ASP A 300 -9.25 -2.30 13.26
N GLU A 301 -10.02 -2.67 14.26
CA GLU A 301 -11.38 -2.16 14.50
C GLU A 301 -11.50 -0.63 14.44
N GLN A 302 -10.62 0.08 15.14
CA GLN A 302 -10.63 1.55 15.15
C GLN A 302 -10.20 2.13 13.80
N MET A 303 -9.27 1.49 13.10
CA MET A 303 -8.83 1.92 11.78
C MET A 303 -9.95 1.70 10.75
N GLU A 304 -10.62 0.54 10.75
CA GLU A 304 -11.75 0.27 9.85
C GLU A 304 -12.86 1.31 10.02
N ARG A 305 -13.23 1.60 11.27
CA ARG A 305 -14.25 2.61 11.58
C ARG A 305 -13.87 3.97 11.01
N GLN A 306 -12.66 4.44 11.33
CA GLN A 306 -12.22 5.76 10.92
C GLN A 306 -12.11 5.88 9.39
N LEU A 307 -11.57 4.87 8.70
CA LEU A 307 -11.45 4.89 7.25
C LEU A 307 -12.81 4.93 6.57
N ARG A 308 -13.78 4.14 7.06
CA ARG A 308 -15.15 4.17 6.55
C ARG A 308 -15.82 5.52 6.78
N GLU A 309 -15.70 6.08 8.00
CA GLU A 309 -16.27 7.40 8.34
C GLU A 309 -15.70 8.50 7.45
N GLU A 310 -14.39 8.51 7.19
CA GLU A 310 -13.79 9.50 6.28
C GLU A 310 -14.26 9.33 4.84
N MET A 311 -14.49 8.09 4.37
CA MET A 311 -15.10 7.87 3.07
C MET A 311 -16.54 8.39 3.03
N ASP A 312 -17.33 8.22 4.08
CA ASP A 312 -18.69 8.75 4.15
C ASP A 312 -18.70 10.29 4.17
N ILE A 313 -17.71 10.91 4.83
CA ILE A 313 -17.51 12.37 4.79
C ILE A 313 -17.18 12.84 3.37
N PHE A 314 -16.30 12.14 2.65
CA PHE A 314 -16.03 12.43 1.24
C PHE A 314 -17.29 12.29 0.38
N ALA A 315 -18.09 11.25 0.61
CA ALA A 315 -19.34 11.05 -0.12
C ALA A 315 -20.35 12.19 0.11
N SER A 316 -20.40 12.74 1.33
CA SER A 316 -21.30 13.86 1.66
C SER A 316 -20.84 15.19 1.05
N LYS A 317 -19.51 15.39 0.96
CA LYS A 317 -18.94 16.63 0.42
C LYS A 317 -18.87 16.68 -1.10
N LEU A 318 -18.75 15.52 -1.75
CA LEU A 318 -18.44 15.39 -3.18
C LEU A 318 -19.60 14.78 -3.99
N GLY A 319 -20.61 14.26 -3.30
CA GLY A 319 -21.82 13.72 -3.93
C GLY A 319 -22.69 14.85 -4.47
N PRO A 320 -23.56 14.57 -5.47
CA PRO A 320 -24.63 15.50 -5.83
C PRO A 320 -25.53 15.70 -4.59
N GLU A 321 -26.00 16.94 -4.42
CA GLU A 321 -27.05 17.29 -3.44
C GLU A 321 -28.32 16.48 -3.67
#